data_37128b827b5b8b724f2f0752688bfcad
#
_entry.id   37128b827b5b8b724f2f0752688bfcad
#
_cell.length_a   1.000
_cell.length_b   1.000
_cell.length_c   1.000
_cell.angle_alpha   90.00
_cell.angle_beta   90.00
_cell.angle_gamma   90.00
#
_symmetry.space_group_name_H-M   'P 1'
#
loop_
_entity.id
_entity.type
_entity.pdbx_description
1 polymer ?
#
loop_
_entity_poly.entity_id
_entity_poly.type
_entity_poly.pdbx_seq_one_letter_code
_entity_poly.pdbx_strand_id
1 'polypeptide(L)'
;MQFTAKKSLGQNFLIDKNILNKIASIGNISKEDKVLEIGPGTGNLTEYIIKANPKAIVVIEKDFKLVKILEKKFKNQIKIINNDVLKLPESFYKDQYLVYGNLPYNISTQIFAFWCLSKKVKFKKLILMFQKEVADRIVSKFNSSKYGRLSILANWKLSVKKICDISPDSFSPKPKVDSSLLFFTPKK
;
A
#
# COMPACT_ATOMS: atom_id res chain seq x y z
N MET A 1 21.87 5.51 -14.27
CA MET A 1 22.08 5.97 -12.87
C MET A 1 21.51 4.92 -11.95
N GLN A 2 22.33 4.38 -11.06
CA GLN A 2 21.90 3.42 -10.05
C GLN A 2 21.18 4.21 -8.94
N PHE A 3 19.90 3.92 -8.68
CA PHE A 3 19.13 4.58 -7.63
C PHE A 3 19.57 4.03 -6.26
N THR A 4 19.90 4.91 -5.32
CA THR A 4 20.23 4.53 -3.94
C THR A 4 19.03 4.82 -3.04
N ALA A 5 18.53 3.79 -2.36
CA ALA A 5 17.41 3.90 -1.44
C ALA A 5 17.71 4.84 -0.27
N LYS A 6 16.77 5.70 0.09
CA LYS A 6 16.89 6.64 1.20
C LYS A 6 16.37 6.03 2.49
N LYS A 7 17.25 5.75 3.45
CA LYS A 7 16.88 5.25 4.78
C LYS A 7 15.91 6.18 5.52
N SER A 8 16.08 7.50 5.36
CA SER A 8 15.19 8.52 5.99
C SER A 8 13.75 8.45 5.51
N LEU A 9 13.49 7.88 4.32
CA LEU A 9 12.16 7.67 3.77
C LEU A 9 11.64 6.24 3.99
N GLY A 10 12.40 5.39 4.70
CA GLY A 10 12.00 4.00 4.95
C GLY A 10 11.87 3.14 3.69
N GLN A 11 12.65 3.45 2.66
CA GLN A 11 12.54 2.79 1.34
C GLN A 11 13.09 1.36 1.38
N ASN A 12 12.18 0.39 1.21
CA ASN A 12 12.48 -1.03 0.99
C ASN A 12 11.64 -1.47 -0.21
N PHE A 13 12.28 -1.70 -1.36
CA PHE A 13 11.57 -2.04 -2.60
C PHE A 13 11.33 -3.54 -2.67
N LEU A 14 10.09 -3.96 -2.85
CA LEU A 14 9.75 -5.35 -3.08
C LEU A 14 10.28 -5.76 -4.45
N ILE A 15 11.06 -6.86 -4.49
CA ILE A 15 11.73 -7.36 -5.70
C ILE A 15 11.32 -8.79 -6.06
N ASP A 16 10.74 -9.52 -5.13
CA ASP A 16 10.27 -10.90 -5.34
C ASP A 16 9.06 -10.92 -6.29
N LYS A 17 9.27 -11.50 -7.48
CA LYS A 17 8.26 -11.56 -8.54
C LYS A 17 7.02 -12.38 -8.17
N ASN A 18 7.19 -13.45 -7.39
CA ASN A 18 6.07 -14.29 -6.95
C ASN A 18 5.17 -13.52 -5.97
N ILE A 19 5.79 -12.79 -5.03
CA ILE A 19 5.07 -11.95 -4.08
C ILE A 19 4.38 -10.79 -4.81
N LEU A 20 5.06 -10.12 -5.75
CA LEU A 20 4.47 -9.03 -6.56
C LEU A 20 3.24 -9.52 -7.33
N ASN A 21 3.35 -10.67 -7.99
CA ASN A 21 2.22 -11.28 -8.70
C ASN A 21 1.07 -11.63 -7.76
N LYS A 22 1.37 -12.23 -6.60
CA LYS A 22 0.37 -12.55 -5.57
C LYS A 22 -0.35 -11.29 -5.08
N ILE A 23 0.37 -10.21 -4.78
CA ILE A 23 -0.23 -8.94 -4.31
C ILE A 23 -1.19 -8.38 -5.36
N ALA A 24 -0.76 -8.30 -6.62
CA ALA A 24 -1.60 -7.79 -7.70
C ALA A 24 -2.87 -8.62 -7.90
N SER A 25 -2.75 -9.97 -7.86
CA SER A 25 -3.87 -10.89 -8.07
C SER A 25 -4.94 -10.85 -6.98
N ILE A 26 -4.55 -10.63 -5.70
CA ILE A 26 -5.48 -10.59 -4.56
C ILE A 26 -6.55 -9.50 -4.70
N GLY A 27 -6.20 -8.37 -5.30
CA GLY A 27 -7.16 -7.28 -5.54
C GLY A 27 -8.29 -7.67 -6.47
N ASN A 28 -8.09 -8.67 -7.34
CA ASN A 28 -9.01 -9.05 -8.41
C ASN A 28 -9.42 -7.80 -9.20
N ILE A 29 -8.41 -7.15 -9.80
CA ILE A 29 -8.59 -5.90 -10.55
C ILE A 29 -9.45 -6.16 -11.78
N SER A 30 -10.48 -5.35 -11.96
CA SER A 30 -11.33 -5.33 -13.16
C SER A 30 -11.04 -4.12 -14.04
N LYS A 31 -11.51 -4.15 -15.29
CA LYS A 31 -11.41 -3.02 -16.23
C LYS A 31 -12.15 -1.76 -15.78
N GLU A 32 -13.05 -1.87 -14.80
CA GLU A 32 -13.81 -0.74 -14.23
C GLU A 32 -13.12 -0.13 -13.01
N ASP A 33 -12.07 -0.77 -12.48
CA ASP A 33 -11.43 -0.32 -11.26
C ASP A 33 -10.51 0.88 -11.50
N LYS A 34 -10.60 1.86 -10.59
CA LYS A 34 -9.57 2.88 -10.41
C LYS A 34 -8.61 2.38 -9.33
N VAL A 35 -7.35 2.22 -9.68
CA VAL A 35 -6.32 1.76 -8.75
C VAL A 35 -5.52 2.95 -8.23
N LEU A 36 -5.25 2.94 -6.93
CA LEU A 36 -4.37 3.89 -6.26
C LEU A 36 -3.21 3.12 -5.64
N GLU A 37 -1.99 3.41 -6.04
CA GLU A 37 -0.79 2.84 -5.42
C GLU A 37 -0.07 3.90 -4.59
N ILE A 38 0.19 3.58 -3.32
CA ILE A 38 0.93 4.45 -2.39
C ILE A 38 2.37 3.97 -2.29
N GLY A 39 3.32 4.85 -2.62
CA GLY A 39 4.74 4.54 -2.57
C GLY A 39 5.13 3.48 -3.61
N PRO A 40 4.90 3.72 -4.91
CA PRO A 40 5.24 2.74 -5.96
C PRO A 40 6.76 2.46 -6.04
N GLY A 41 7.58 3.34 -5.48
CA GLY A 41 9.03 3.19 -5.49
C GLY A 41 9.58 3.14 -6.92
N THR A 42 10.24 2.04 -7.27
CA THR A 42 10.76 1.79 -8.63
C THR A 42 9.70 1.27 -9.60
N GLY A 43 8.45 1.13 -9.15
CA GLY A 43 7.32 0.70 -9.96
C GLY A 43 7.24 -0.81 -10.18
N ASN A 44 7.83 -1.61 -9.31
CA ASN A 44 7.82 -3.06 -9.46
C ASN A 44 6.39 -3.64 -9.35
N LEU A 45 5.60 -3.20 -8.37
CA LEU A 45 4.20 -3.61 -8.25
C LEU A 45 3.33 -2.95 -9.32
N THR A 46 3.62 -1.69 -9.67
CA THR A 46 2.92 -0.95 -10.73
C THR A 46 2.88 -1.71 -12.05
N GLU A 47 3.99 -2.41 -12.43
CA GLU A 47 4.02 -3.25 -13.65
C GLU A 47 2.95 -4.35 -13.65
N TYR A 48 2.75 -5.00 -12.51
CA TYR A 48 1.73 -6.06 -12.39
C TYR A 48 0.31 -5.48 -12.36
N ILE A 49 0.13 -4.29 -11.78
CA ILE A 49 -1.15 -3.57 -11.79
C ILE A 49 -1.52 -3.17 -13.23
N ILE A 50 -0.55 -2.66 -14.01
CA ILE A 50 -0.77 -2.31 -15.42
C ILE A 50 -1.21 -3.52 -16.24
N LYS A 51 -0.59 -4.69 -16.04
CA LYS A 51 -0.94 -5.93 -16.73
C LYS A 51 -2.39 -6.38 -16.47
N ALA A 52 -2.95 -6.04 -15.33
CA ALA A 52 -4.35 -6.32 -15.00
C ALA A 52 -5.34 -5.38 -15.71
N ASN A 53 -4.85 -4.36 -16.42
CA ASN A 53 -5.61 -3.44 -17.27
C ASN A 53 -6.81 -2.76 -16.58
N PRO A 54 -6.61 -2.05 -15.45
CA PRO A 54 -7.67 -1.28 -14.81
C PRO A 54 -8.07 -0.05 -15.63
N LYS A 55 -9.21 0.56 -15.29
CA LYS A 55 -9.71 1.80 -15.89
C LYS A 55 -8.74 2.96 -15.76
N ALA A 56 -8.09 3.08 -14.62
CA ALA A 56 -7.08 4.11 -14.34
C ALA A 56 -6.15 3.68 -13.22
N ILE A 57 -4.90 4.14 -13.30
CA ILE A 57 -3.89 3.96 -12.27
C ILE A 57 -3.37 5.32 -11.83
N VAL A 58 -3.49 5.60 -10.54
CA VAL A 58 -2.92 6.79 -9.90
C VAL A 58 -1.86 6.31 -8.91
N VAL A 59 -0.68 6.91 -8.93
CA VAL A 59 0.37 6.61 -7.97
C VAL A 59 0.77 7.87 -7.19
N ILE A 60 1.02 7.72 -5.89
CA ILE A 60 1.48 8.80 -5.03
C ILE A 60 2.91 8.47 -4.61
N GLU A 61 3.85 9.32 -5.01
CA GLU A 61 5.27 9.18 -4.67
C GLU A 61 5.83 10.51 -4.15
N LYS A 62 6.47 10.43 -2.98
CA LYS A 62 7.05 11.61 -2.32
C LYS A 62 8.46 11.94 -2.85
N ASP A 63 9.23 10.92 -3.20
CA ASP A 63 10.60 11.10 -3.68
C ASP A 63 10.63 11.50 -5.17
N PHE A 64 10.97 12.76 -5.44
CA PHE A 64 11.07 13.30 -6.79
C PHE A 64 12.00 12.50 -7.72
N LYS A 65 13.06 11.87 -7.18
CA LYS A 65 13.95 11.02 -8.00
C LYS A 65 13.22 9.77 -8.49
N LEU A 66 12.38 9.17 -7.65
CA LEU A 66 11.53 8.03 -8.03
C LEU A 66 10.43 8.45 -9.01
N VAL A 67 9.85 9.63 -8.83
CA VAL A 67 8.91 10.19 -9.81
C VAL A 67 9.51 10.22 -11.21
N LYS A 68 10.75 10.72 -11.38
CA LYS A 68 11.45 10.74 -12.67
C LYS A 68 11.67 9.35 -13.26
N ILE A 69 11.94 8.35 -12.42
CA ILE A 69 12.07 6.95 -12.87
C ILE A 69 10.73 6.44 -13.38
N LEU A 70 9.65 6.69 -12.64
CA LEU A 70 8.29 6.25 -12.99
C LEU A 70 7.79 6.93 -14.28
N GLU A 71 8.02 8.24 -14.44
CA GLU A 71 7.69 8.99 -15.67
C GLU A 71 8.36 8.37 -16.90
N LYS A 72 9.67 8.08 -16.80
CA LYS A 72 10.42 7.44 -17.89
C LYS A 72 9.93 6.02 -18.18
N LYS A 73 9.62 5.25 -17.13
CA LYS A 73 9.27 3.82 -17.23
C LYS A 73 7.87 3.61 -17.77
N PHE A 74 6.89 4.37 -17.30
CA PHE A 74 5.48 4.11 -17.58
C PHE A 74 4.83 5.14 -18.51
N LYS A 75 5.49 6.27 -18.76
CA LYS A 75 4.97 7.32 -19.64
C LYS A 75 3.51 7.69 -19.30
N ASN A 76 2.61 7.54 -20.26
CA ASN A 76 1.19 7.90 -20.12
C ASN A 76 0.31 6.77 -19.53
N GLN A 77 0.88 5.63 -19.09
CA GLN A 77 0.10 4.50 -18.59
C GLN A 77 -0.44 4.72 -17.18
N ILE A 78 0.16 5.66 -16.43
CA ILE A 78 -0.21 5.97 -15.05
C ILE A 78 -0.24 7.47 -14.82
N LYS A 79 -1.08 7.92 -13.88
CA LYS A 79 -1.05 9.30 -13.37
C LYS A 79 -0.18 9.35 -12.12
N ILE A 80 0.89 10.14 -12.16
CA ILE A 80 1.81 10.30 -11.04
C ILE A 80 1.47 11.57 -10.27
N ILE A 81 1.39 11.48 -8.94
CA ILE A 81 1.22 12.61 -8.03
C ILE A 81 2.45 12.67 -7.14
N ASN A 82 3.29 13.70 -7.36
CA ASN A 82 4.44 13.94 -6.50
C ASN A 82 4.00 14.70 -5.25
N ASN A 83 3.62 13.96 -4.22
CA ASN A 83 3.17 14.53 -2.94
C ASN A 83 3.38 13.54 -1.79
N ASP A 84 3.27 14.06 -0.57
CA ASP A 84 3.14 13.25 0.64
C ASP A 84 1.67 12.80 0.77
N VAL A 85 1.44 11.50 0.91
CA VAL A 85 0.10 10.92 1.05
C VAL A 85 -0.67 11.50 2.25
N LEU A 86 0.04 11.86 3.32
CA LEU A 86 -0.54 12.47 4.53
C LEU A 86 -0.96 13.94 4.33
N LYS A 87 -0.51 14.59 3.25
CA LYS A 87 -0.87 15.98 2.91
C LYS A 87 -2.00 16.08 1.89
N LEU A 88 -2.46 14.95 1.36
CA LEU A 88 -3.57 14.95 0.40
C LEU A 88 -4.89 15.22 1.12
N PRO A 89 -5.76 16.08 0.53
CA PRO A 89 -7.06 16.36 1.12
C PRO A 89 -7.97 15.13 1.05
N GLU A 90 -8.90 14.98 2.00
CA GLU A 90 -9.88 13.89 2.01
C GLU A 90 -10.69 13.80 0.70
N SER A 91 -10.93 14.93 0.05
CA SER A 91 -11.63 14.99 -1.24
C SER A 91 -10.92 14.23 -2.37
N PHE A 92 -9.63 13.99 -2.25
CA PHE A 92 -8.86 13.16 -3.18
C PHE A 92 -9.37 11.71 -3.21
N TYR A 93 -9.82 11.19 -2.08
CA TYR A 93 -10.22 9.78 -1.91
C TYR A 93 -11.71 9.51 -2.19
N LYS A 94 -12.42 10.43 -2.86
CA LYS A 94 -13.85 10.25 -3.18
C LYS A 94 -14.14 9.14 -4.20
N ASP A 95 -13.14 8.74 -4.98
CA ASP A 95 -13.28 7.86 -6.16
C ASP A 95 -13.32 6.36 -5.84
N GLN A 96 -13.53 5.93 -4.61
CA GLN A 96 -13.61 4.51 -4.23
C GLN A 96 -12.49 3.63 -4.82
N TYR A 97 -11.25 4.05 -4.65
CA TYR A 97 -10.09 3.33 -5.18
C TYR A 97 -9.96 1.90 -4.63
N LEU A 98 -9.47 1.02 -5.49
CA LEU A 98 -8.77 -0.19 -5.07
C LEU A 98 -7.33 0.22 -4.74
N VAL A 99 -6.93 0.16 -3.47
CA VAL A 99 -5.67 0.72 -2.99
C VAL A 99 -4.63 -0.37 -2.77
N TYR A 100 -3.45 -0.15 -3.31
CA TYR A 100 -2.25 -0.93 -3.03
C TYR A 100 -1.23 -0.05 -2.31
N GLY A 101 -0.46 -0.64 -1.40
CA GLY A 101 0.62 0.08 -0.75
C GLY A 101 1.64 -0.83 -0.07
N ASN A 102 2.90 -0.66 -0.47
CA ASN A 102 4.05 -1.04 0.32
C ASN A 102 4.42 0.17 1.18
N LEU A 103 3.64 0.39 2.26
CA LEU A 103 3.73 1.62 3.03
C LEU A 103 5.07 1.74 3.74
N PRO A 104 5.71 2.93 3.74
CA PRO A 104 6.88 3.18 4.55
C PRO A 104 6.57 2.91 6.03
N TYR A 105 7.36 2.07 6.69
CA TYR A 105 7.05 1.55 8.03
C TYR A 105 6.87 2.64 9.10
N ASN A 106 7.64 3.74 8.97
CA ASN A 106 7.60 4.86 9.91
C ASN A 106 6.29 5.65 9.88
N ILE A 107 5.51 5.59 8.80
CA ILE A 107 4.25 6.32 8.64
C ILE A 107 3.04 5.43 8.34
N SER A 108 3.23 4.12 8.20
CA SER A 108 2.17 3.18 7.80
C SER A 108 0.96 3.20 8.74
N THR A 109 1.19 3.24 10.05
CA THR A 109 0.12 3.31 11.06
C THR A 109 -0.61 4.64 11.03
N GLN A 110 0.10 5.75 10.75
CA GLN A 110 -0.49 7.08 10.65
C GLN A 110 -1.39 7.19 9.41
N ILE A 111 -0.94 6.69 8.26
CA ILE A 111 -1.75 6.62 7.03
C ILE A 111 -3.00 5.78 7.28
N PHE A 112 -2.85 4.58 7.85
CA PHE A 112 -3.96 3.68 8.13
C PHE A 112 -4.98 4.30 9.10
N ALA A 113 -4.51 4.91 10.19
CA ALA A 113 -5.38 5.59 11.16
C ALA A 113 -6.14 6.75 10.51
N PHE A 114 -5.47 7.58 9.72
CA PHE A 114 -6.12 8.67 8.97
C PHE A 114 -7.27 8.16 8.10
N TRP A 115 -7.04 7.09 7.34
CA TRP A 115 -8.09 6.50 6.50
C TRP A 115 -9.25 5.89 7.30
N CYS A 116 -8.96 5.22 8.42
CA CYS A 116 -10.01 4.67 9.27
C CYS A 116 -10.85 5.76 9.97
N LEU A 117 -10.22 6.87 10.39
CA LEU A 117 -10.92 7.95 11.11
C LEU A 117 -11.71 8.87 10.19
N SER A 118 -11.27 9.06 8.95
CA SER A 118 -11.96 9.92 8.00
C SER A 118 -13.37 9.42 7.69
N LYS A 119 -14.33 10.36 7.64
CA LYS A 119 -15.71 10.09 7.21
C LYS A 119 -15.88 10.16 5.68
N LYS A 120 -14.97 10.87 4.99
CA LYS A 120 -15.05 11.15 3.55
C LYS A 120 -14.24 10.18 2.70
N VAL A 121 -13.25 9.53 3.30
CA VAL A 121 -12.40 8.56 2.60
C VAL A 121 -13.16 7.27 2.39
N LYS A 122 -13.29 6.86 1.13
CA LYS A 122 -13.98 5.62 0.72
C LYS A 122 -13.06 4.79 -0.16
N PHE A 123 -12.99 3.50 0.13
CA PHE A 123 -12.22 2.54 -0.66
C PHE A 123 -13.08 1.37 -1.09
N LYS A 124 -12.77 0.78 -2.24
CA LYS A 124 -13.34 -0.49 -2.66
C LYS A 124 -12.69 -1.65 -1.89
N LYS A 125 -11.37 -1.65 -1.82
CA LYS A 125 -10.52 -2.62 -1.10
C LYS A 125 -9.18 -1.97 -0.78
N LEU A 126 -8.48 -2.47 0.27
CA LEU A 126 -7.10 -2.08 0.55
C LEU A 126 -6.23 -3.34 0.58
N ILE A 127 -5.10 -3.32 -0.10
CA ILE A 127 -4.06 -4.35 -0.11
C ILE A 127 -2.77 -3.70 0.36
N LEU A 128 -2.46 -3.87 1.64
CA LEU A 128 -1.41 -3.09 2.30
C LEU A 128 -0.39 -3.99 2.97
N MET A 129 0.88 -3.61 2.85
CA MET A 129 1.96 -4.21 3.62
C MET A 129 2.30 -3.37 4.84
N PHE A 130 2.55 -4.07 5.95
CA PHE A 130 3.01 -3.52 7.21
C PHE A 130 4.17 -4.37 7.74
N GLN A 131 4.94 -3.83 8.68
CA GLN A 131 5.79 -4.68 9.52
C GLN A 131 4.93 -5.73 10.21
N LYS A 132 5.46 -6.96 10.35
CA LYS A 132 4.73 -8.11 10.93
C LYS A 132 4.11 -7.78 12.27
N GLU A 133 4.84 -7.12 13.17
CA GLU A 133 4.32 -6.73 14.48
C GLU A 133 3.09 -5.81 14.37
N VAL A 134 3.16 -4.82 13.48
CA VAL A 134 2.04 -3.89 13.23
C VAL A 134 0.84 -4.64 12.64
N ALA A 135 1.08 -5.50 11.67
CA ALA A 135 0.03 -6.33 11.06
C ALA A 135 -0.65 -7.25 12.09
N ASP A 136 0.14 -7.91 12.95
CA ASP A 136 -0.38 -8.78 14.01
C ASP A 136 -1.26 -7.99 15.00
N ARG A 137 -0.92 -6.74 15.30
CA ARG A 137 -1.76 -5.85 16.12
C ARG A 137 -3.04 -5.45 15.40
N ILE A 138 -2.99 -5.19 14.08
CA ILE A 138 -4.18 -4.82 13.30
C ILE A 138 -5.20 -5.98 13.27
N VAL A 139 -4.75 -7.23 13.08
CA VAL A 139 -5.64 -8.40 12.96
C VAL A 139 -5.99 -9.05 14.29
N SER A 140 -5.47 -8.52 15.39
CA SER A 140 -5.61 -9.10 16.72
C SER A 140 -7.08 -9.13 17.18
N LYS A 141 -7.49 -10.24 17.79
CA LYS A 141 -8.83 -10.45 18.33
C LYS A 141 -8.93 -9.97 19.78
N PHE A 142 -10.13 -9.65 20.21
CA PHE A 142 -10.42 -9.36 21.62
C PHE A 142 -9.85 -10.46 22.55
N ASN A 143 -9.38 -10.09 23.72
CA ASN A 143 -8.69 -10.93 24.70
C ASN A 143 -7.29 -11.43 24.31
N SER A 144 -6.67 -10.93 23.22
CA SER A 144 -5.26 -11.20 22.97
C SER A 144 -4.37 -10.06 23.49
N SER A 145 -3.12 -10.37 23.87
CA SER A 145 -2.15 -9.37 24.36
C SER A 145 -1.81 -8.28 23.33
N LYS A 146 -2.05 -8.55 22.05
CA LYS A 146 -1.81 -7.60 20.95
C LYS A 146 -3.02 -6.73 20.61
N TYR A 147 -4.19 -7.00 21.23
CA TYR A 147 -5.39 -6.23 20.97
C TYR A 147 -5.27 -4.80 21.51
N GLY A 148 -5.61 -3.81 20.70
CA GLY A 148 -5.49 -2.42 21.08
C GLY A 148 -6.02 -1.47 20.01
N ARG A 149 -5.58 -0.21 20.06
CA ARG A 149 -6.09 0.87 19.19
C ARG A 149 -6.14 0.51 17.70
N LEU A 150 -5.11 -0.17 17.16
CA LEU A 150 -5.08 -0.55 15.75
C LEU A 150 -6.12 -1.61 15.39
N SER A 151 -6.33 -2.60 16.28
CA SER A 151 -7.37 -3.62 16.11
C SER A 151 -8.76 -2.99 16.12
N ILE A 152 -9.01 -2.07 17.07
CA ILE A 152 -10.29 -1.37 17.21
C ILE A 152 -10.57 -0.53 15.96
N LEU A 153 -9.59 0.28 15.52
CA LEU A 153 -9.73 1.12 14.32
C LEU A 153 -10.00 0.27 13.06
N ALA A 154 -9.23 -0.81 12.88
CA ALA A 154 -9.43 -1.71 11.75
C ALA A 154 -10.84 -2.31 11.78
N ASN A 155 -11.24 -2.87 12.92
CA ASN A 155 -12.52 -3.57 13.05
C ASN A 155 -13.74 -2.64 13.10
N TRP A 156 -13.56 -1.35 13.30
CA TRP A 156 -14.68 -0.39 13.30
C TRP A 156 -15.34 -0.28 11.93
N LYS A 157 -14.54 -0.12 10.86
CA LYS A 157 -15.06 0.13 9.50
C LYS A 157 -14.70 -0.94 8.48
N LEU A 158 -13.76 -1.83 8.82
CA LEU A 158 -13.16 -2.75 7.86
C LEU A 158 -13.24 -4.18 8.37
N SER A 159 -13.42 -5.11 7.44
CA SER A 159 -13.05 -6.52 7.63
C SER A 159 -11.62 -6.69 7.18
N VAL A 160 -10.78 -7.33 8.00
CA VAL A 160 -9.36 -7.51 7.73
C VAL A 160 -9.00 -9.00 7.69
N LYS A 161 -8.17 -9.37 6.69
CA LYS A 161 -7.60 -10.71 6.56
C LYS A 161 -6.09 -10.59 6.37
N LYS A 162 -5.32 -11.31 7.18
CA LYS A 162 -3.89 -11.51 6.95
C LYS A 162 -3.72 -12.58 5.88
N ILE A 163 -2.98 -12.24 4.82
CA ILE A 163 -2.81 -13.10 3.64
C ILE A 163 -1.56 -13.95 3.80
N CYS A 164 -0.41 -13.33 4.09
CA CYS A 164 0.86 -14.02 4.31
C CYS A 164 1.87 -13.11 5.01
N ASP A 165 2.89 -13.73 5.57
CA ASP A 165 4.12 -13.06 5.96
C ASP A 165 5.10 -13.04 4.77
N ILE A 166 5.97 -12.03 4.73
CA ILE A 166 6.93 -11.79 3.65
C ILE A 166 8.30 -11.59 4.28
N SER A 167 9.24 -12.46 3.88
CA SER A 167 10.63 -12.39 4.37
C SER A 167 11.33 -11.10 3.92
N PRO A 168 12.27 -10.58 4.73
CA PRO A 168 13.17 -9.50 4.34
C PRO A 168 13.92 -9.75 3.02
N ASP A 169 14.17 -11.00 2.66
CA ASP A 169 14.84 -11.39 1.41
C ASP A 169 14.07 -11.00 0.15
N SER A 170 12.78 -10.76 0.28
CA SER A 170 11.93 -10.30 -0.81
C SER A 170 12.13 -8.81 -1.16
N PHE A 171 12.98 -8.08 -0.42
CA PHE A 171 13.16 -6.63 -0.56
C PHE A 171 14.62 -6.25 -0.84
N SER A 172 14.80 -5.09 -1.49
CA SER A 172 16.08 -4.42 -1.67
C SER A 172 15.94 -2.90 -1.43
N PRO A 173 16.68 -2.32 -0.45
CA PRO A 173 17.45 -3.00 0.59
C PRO A 173 16.57 -3.85 1.52
N LYS A 174 17.19 -4.87 2.16
CA LYS A 174 16.47 -5.74 3.10
C LYS A 174 16.05 -4.97 4.35
N PRO A 175 14.78 -5.01 4.77
CA PRO A 175 14.35 -4.53 6.08
C PRO A 175 14.89 -5.42 7.19
N LYS A 176 14.88 -4.91 8.42
CA LYS A 176 15.37 -5.67 9.60
C LYS A 176 14.37 -6.70 10.13
N VAL A 177 13.11 -6.63 9.70
CA VAL A 177 12.01 -7.44 10.22
C VAL A 177 11.12 -7.93 9.10
N ASP A 178 10.39 -9.01 9.35
CA ASP A 178 9.38 -9.51 8.43
C ASP A 178 8.28 -8.47 8.19
N SER A 179 7.67 -8.58 7.02
CA SER A 179 6.46 -7.85 6.65
C SER A 179 5.26 -8.81 6.61
N SER A 180 4.06 -8.24 6.60
CA SER A 180 2.83 -9.01 6.37
C SER A 180 1.94 -8.28 5.40
N LEU A 181 1.30 -9.04 4.52
CA LEU A 181 0.30 -8.55 3.59
C LEU A 181 -1.08 -8.68 4.22
N LEU A 182 -1.79 -7.56 4.32
CA LEU A 182 -3.15 -7.49 4.80
C LEU A 182 -4.11 -7.08 3.68
N PHE A 183 -5.28 -7.70 3.67
CA PHE A 183 -6.38 -7.40 2.78
C PHE A 183 -7.57 -6.86 3.59
N PHE A 184 -8.11 -5.73 3.16
CA PHE A 184 -9.23 -5.09 3.83
C PHE A 184 -10.39 -4.86 2.88
N THR A 185 -11.60 -5.05 3.39
CA THR A 185 -12.84 -4.63 2.72
C THR A 185 -13.67 -3.78 3.67
N PRO A 186 -14.36 -2.73 3.16
CA PRO A 186 -15.30 -1.96 3.97
C PRO A 186 -16.38 -2.89 4.53
N LYS A 187 -16.76 -2.68 5.79
CA LYS A 187 -17.98 -3.28 6.36
C LYS A 187 -19.20 -2.57 5.76
N LYS A 188 -20.25 -3.34 5.54
CA LYS A 188 -21.58 -2.84 5.17
C LYS A 188 -22.25 -2.16 6.36
#